data_595101b57712f1bc2a1af0191d70ba37
#
_entry.id   595101b57712f1bc2a1af0191d70ba37
#
_cell.length_a   1.000
_cell.length_b   1.000
_cell.length_c   1.000
_cell.angle_alpha   90.00
_cell.angle_beta   90.00
_cell.angle_gamma   90.00
#
_symmetry.space_group_name_H-M   'P 1'
#
loop_
_entity.id
_entity.type
_entity.pdbx_description
1 polymer ?
#
loop_
_entity_poly.entity_id
_entity_poly.type
_entity_poly.pdbx_seq_one_letter_code
_entity_poly.pdbx_strand_id
1 'polypeptide(L)'
;MPVAVEPIPRTTRIVTLAGRPHGRPTRANFRLEERLVGEPGPGQLLVRNTYMSVDPAMRGRLDPTEKHYTTNFSVGGPLDGSAIGRVIASRADGFAVGDFVRHRLGWRDYAVVDAAGATVVDPVLAPLPSWLGVLGQTGFTAYAGLRRAGDIRPGDVVFVSAAAGAVGSIAGQLARLLGASRVIGSAGGAEKSRLLVDELGFDEGIDYRAGLAEGLAAAAPDGIDLYFDNVGGDHLVAALYALRPHGRVALCGMISTMEDASSAPGVQHLIQAVLKRLVLRGFIVRDHEDLRPEFEKQVANWLRTGELVSKQTVMDGLENAVDAFIGLLSGANVGKMLVRLSDDDAAAS
;
A
#
# COMPACT_ATOMS: atom_id res chain seq x y z
N MET A 1 -14.06 31.33 8.50
CA MET A 1 -13.12 32.13 9.32
C MET A 1 -11.80 32.19 8.57
N PRO A 2 -11.02 33.29 8.62
CA PRO A 2 -9.68 33.29 8.02
C PRO A 2 -8.83 32.23 8.74
N VAL A 3 -8.19 31.36 7.96
CA VAL A 3 -7.23 30.38 8.49
C VAL A 3 -6.12 31.17 9.16
N ALA A 4 -5.86 30.90 10.45
CA ALA A 4 -4.77 31.52 11.15
C ALA A 4 -3.47 31.19 10.41
N VAL A 5 -2.71 32.19 10.00
CA VAL A 5 -1.41 32.00 9.36
C VAL A 5 -0.45 31.48 10.43
N GLU A 6 -0.09 30.21 10.34
CA GLU A 6 0.90 29.64 11.25
C GLU A 6 2.29 30.21 10.97
N PRO A 7 3.09 30.43 12.00
CA PRO A 7 4.48 30.83 11.79
C PRO A 7 5.24 29.72 11.08
N ILE A 8 6.01 30.07 10.05
CA ILE A 8 6.87 29.12 9.34
C ILE A 8 7.91 28.57 10.33
N PRO A 9 7.95 27.23 10.53
CA PRO A 9 8.91 26.64 11.44
C PRO A 9 10.34 26.80 10.89
N ARG A 10 11.32 26.98 11.78
CA ARG A 10 12.73 27.05 11.38
C ARG A 10 13.34 25.68 11.13
N THR A 11 12.82 24.65 11.79
CA THR A 11 13.34 23.28 11.74
C THR A 11 12.24 22.28 11.52
N THR A 12 12.60 21.09 11.05
CA THR A 12 11.74 19.91 10.89
C THR A 12 12.47 18.70 11.45
N ARG A 13 11.75 17.84 12.17
CA ARG A 13 12.25 16.49 12.44
C ARG A 13 12.16 15.66 11.17
N ILE A 14 13.17 14.82 10.93
CA ILE A 14 13.26 13.98 9.74
C ILE A 14 13.93 12.66 10.08
N VAL A 15 13.45 11.56 9.50
CA VAL A 15 14.09 10.26 9.62
C VAL A 15 15.07 10.07 8.47
N THR A 16 16.31 9.70 8.80
CA THR A 16 17.40 9.43 7.85
C THR A 16 17.84 7.98 7.94
N LEU A 17 18.45 7.46 6.87
CA LEU A 17 19.12 6.16 6.88
C LEU A 17 20.50 6.29 7.53
N ALA A 18 20.68 5.78 8.73
CA ALA A 18 21.95 5.80 9.46
C ALA A 18 22.95 4.74 8.94
N GLY A 19 22.45 3.62 8.49
CA GLY A 19 23.25 2.53 7.93
C GLY A 19 22.38 1.48 7.27
N ARG A 20 22.94 0.73 6.32
CA ARG A 20 22.21 -0.30 5.60
C ARG A 20 21.95 -1.52 6.48
N PRO A 21 20.75 -2.11 6.43
CA PRO A 21 20.49 -3.33 7.16
C PRO A 21 21.19 -4.54 6.53
N HIS A 22 21.69 -5.43 7.35
CA HIS A 22 22.05 -6.79 6.98
C HIS A 22 20.89 -7.70 7.40
N GLY A 23 20.09 -8.17 6.44
CA GLY A 23 18.84 -8.87 6.72
C GLY A 23 17.70 -7.92 7.08
N ARG A 24 16.93 -8.23 8.14
CA ARG A 24 15.80 -7.40 8.59
C ARG A 24 16.28 -6.04 9.10
N PRO A 25 15.62 -4.94 8.71
CA PRO A 25 15.90 -3.63 9.27
C PRO A 25 15.63 -3.60 10.79
N THR A 26 16.47 -2.86 11.50
CA THR A 26 16.33 -2.58 12.92
C THR A 26 16.32 -1.07 13.16
N ARG A 27 15.94 -0.62 14.36
CA ARG A 27 15.97 0.81 14.72
C ARG A 27 17.37 1.42 14.50
N ALA A 28 18.45 0.68 14.71
CA ALA A 28 19.84 1.16 14.53
C ALA A 28 20.18 1.57 13.09
N ASN A 29 19.39 1.12 12.11
CA ASN A 29 19.58 1.52 10.72
C ASN A 29 19.03 2.91 10.40
N PHE A 30 18.34 3.55 11.35
CA PHE A 30 17.67 4.83 11.14
C PHE A 30 18.03 5.82 12.23
N ARG A 31 17.90 7.12 11.94
CA ARG A 31 18.09 8.19 12.89
C ARG A 31 17.01 9.25 12.71
N LEU A 32 16.45 9.70 13.82
CA LEU A 32 15.60 10.89 13.87
C LEU A 32 16.51 12.10 14.11
N GLU A 33 16.47 13.06 13.19
CA GLU A 33 17.32 14.26 13.21
C GLU A 33 16.46 15.50 13.10
N GLU A 34 16.99 16.62 13.55
CA GLU A 34 16.42 17.93 13.31
C GLU A 34 17.23 18.62 12.19
N ARG A 35 16.53 19.17 11.20
CA ARG A 35 17.14 19.91 10.07
C ARG A 35 16.41 21.21 9.84
N LEU A 36 17.10 22.20 9.24
CA LEU A 36 16.48 23.44 8.82
C LEU A 36 15.43 23.15 7.75
N VAL A 37 14.30 23.82 7.88
CA VAL A 37 13.28 23.89 6.84
C VAL A 37 13.47 25.20 6.09
N GLY A 38 13.52 25.12 4.75
CA GLY A 38 13.61 26.31 3.91
C GLY A 38 12.24 26.96 3.69
N GLU A 39 12.24 28.23 3.30
CA GLU A 39 11.05 28.84 2.73
C GLU A 39 10.77 28.29 1.33
N PRO A 40 9.50 28.14 0.91
CA PRO A 40 9.20 27.70 -0.43
C PRO A 40 9.63 28.72 -1.47
N GLY A 41 10.35 28.28 -2.50
CA GLY A 41 10.69 29.06 -3.69
C GLY A 41 9.52 29.16 -4.67
N PRO A 42 9.68 29.86 -5.82
CA PRO A 42 8.67 29.88 -6.88
C PRO A 42 8.28 28.47 -7.33
N GLY A 43 6.99 28.17 -7.44
CA GLY A 43 6.47 26.86 -7.80
C GLY A 43 6.51 25.82 -6.67
N GLN A 44 6.78 26.25 -5.42
CA GLN A 44 6.87 25.36 -4.26
C GLN A 44 5.83 25.70 -3.18
N LEU A 45 5.57 24.68 -2.36
CA LEU A 45 4.68 24.72 -1.21
C LEU A 45 5.49 24.36 0.05
N LEU A 46 5.17 24.98 1.17
CA LEU A 46 5.56 24.46 2.48
C LEU A 46 4.36 23.72 3.07
N VAL A 47 4.55 22.44 3.36
CA VAL A 47 3.50 21.53 3.84
C VAL A 47 3.84 21.03 5.23
N ARG A 48 2.89 21.13 6.17
CA ARG A 48 2.92 20.42 7.45
C ARG A 48 2.29 19.05 7.23
N ASN A 49 3.08 18.00 7.39
CA ASN A 49 2.61 16.63 7.22
C ASN A 49 1.65 16.22 8.33
N THR A 50 0.50 15.67 7.95
CA THR A 50 -0.52 15.14 8.87
C THR A 50 -0.43 13.62 8.96
N TYR A 51 -0.34 12.96 7.82
CA TYR A 51 -0.16 11.51 7.74
C TYR A 51 0.94 11.15 6.75
N MET A 52 1.64 10.08 7.06
CA MET A 52 2.54 9.46 6.10
C MET A 52 2.27 7.96 5.96
N SER A 53 2.56 7.45 4.78
CA SER A 53 2.50 6.04 4.43
C SER A 53 3.78 5.32 4.79
N VAL A 54 3.64 4.10 5.29
CA VAL A 54 4.74 3.15 5.41
C VAL A 54 4.45 1.99 4.48
N ASP A 55 5.43 1.64 3.63
CA ASP A 55 5.23 0.71 2.52
C ASP A 55 6.30 -0.39 2.47
N PRO A 56 5.95 -1.67 2.21
CA PRO A 56 6.92 -2.77 2.13
C PRO A 56 8.02 -2.53 1.08
N ALA A 57 7.69 -1.88 -0.04
CA ALA A 57 8.64 -1.56 -1.12
C ALA A 57 9.83 -0.72 -0.65
N MET A 58 9.71 -0.01 0.48
CA MET A 58 10.83 0.72 1.09
C MET A 58 11.97 -0.22 1.52
N ARG A 59 11.68 -1.49 1.82
CA ARG A 59 12.71 -2.47 2.22
C ARG A 59 13.75 -2.65 1.11
N GLY A 60 13.30 -2.82 -0.12
CA GLY A 60 14.22 -2.96 -1.25
C GLY A 60 15.05 -1.71 -1.49
N ARG A 61 14.50 -0.51 -1.27
CA ARG A 61 15.24 0.76 -1.41
C ARG A 61 16.38 0.95 -0.40
N LEU A 62 16.42 0.14 0.67
CA LEU A 62 17.52 0.11 1.63
C LEU A 62 18.73 -0.67 1.09
N ASP A 63 18.56 -1.53 0.08
CA ASP A 63 19.63 -2.33 -0.51
C ASP A 63 20.13 -1.70 -1.82
N PRO A 64 21.44 -1.36 -1.93
CA PRO A 64 21.99 -0.75 -3.12
C PRO A 64 22.17 -1.74 -4.28
N THR A 65 22.17 -3.03 -4.00
CA THR A 65 22.38 -4.10 -5.00
C THR A 65 21.09 -4.44 -5.74
N GLU A 66 19.95 -4.16 -5.15
CA GLU A 66 18.65 -4.38 -5.77
C GLU A 66 18.33 -3.26 -6.78
N LYS A 67 17.97 -3.65 -8.01
CA LYS A 67 17.42 -2.72 -9.00
C LYS A 67 15.94 -2.53 -8.73
N HIS A 68 15.58 -1.34 -8.27
CA HIS A 68 14.19 -0.96 -8.07
C HIS A 68 13.71 0.00 -9.17
N TYR A 69 12.39 0.03 -9.39
CA TYR A 69 11.73 1.05 -10.22
C TYR A 69 11.72 2.44 -9.56
N THR A 70 12.27 2.58 -8.35
CA THR A 70 12.46 3.84 -7.60
C THR A 70 13.89 3.95 -7.11
N THR A 71 14.36 5.19 -6.88
CA THR A 71 15.71 5.47 -6.37
C THR A 71 15.91 4.88 -4.97
N ASN A 72 17.07 4.25 -4.75
CA ASN A 72 17.47 3.73 -3.44
C ASN A 72 17.78 4.88 -2.46
N PHE A 73 17.57 4.62 -1.17
CA PHE A 73 17.95 5.56 -0.11
C PHE A 73 19.46 5.65 0.03
N SER A 74 19.95 6.85 0.29
CA SER A 74 21.38 7.09 0.56
C SER A 74 21.65 7.08 2.07
N VAL A 75 22.75 6.47 2.49
CA VAL A 75 23.21 6.56 3.89
C VAL A 75 23.48 8.05 4.24
N GLY A 76 22.98 8.49 5.38
CA GLY A 76 22.97 9.91 5.81
C GLY A 76 21.87 10.74 5.13
N GLY A 77 21.18 10.19 4.12
CA GLY A 77 20.08 10.87 3.44
C GLY A 77 18.74 10.66 4.11
N PRO A 78 17.77 11.57 3.82
CA PRO A 78 16.42 11.44 4.32
C PRO A 78 15.66 10.29 3.66
N LEU A 79 14.75 9.67 4.41
CA LEU A 79 13.75 8.81 3.82
C LEU A 79 12.66 9.63 3.13
N ASP A 80 11.95 9.02 2.21
CA ASP A 80 10.79 9.56 1.52
C ASP A 80 9.67 8.51 1.43
N GLY A 81 8.46 8.95 1.18
CA GLY A 81 7.29 8.12 0.99
C GLY A 81 6.06 9.00 0.82
N SER A 82 4.94 8.40 0.44
CA SER A 82 3.69 9.14 0.30
C SER A 82 3.27 9.77 1.63
N ALA A 83 2.84 11.02 1.57
CA ALA A 83 2.32 11.76 2.72
C ALA A 83 1.15 12.64 2.28
N ILE A 84 0.33 13.04 3.26
CA ILE A 84 -0.66 14.08 3.16
C ILE A 84 -0.35 15.10 4.23
N GLY A 85 -0.45 16.36 3.87
CA GLY A 85 -0.28 17.44 4.81
C GLY A 85 -1.02 18.70 4.38
N ARG A 86 -1.09 19.65 5.30
CA ARG A 86 -1.72 20.94 5.10
C ARG A 86 -0.71 21.95 4.55
N VAL A 87 -1.07 22.66 3.50
CA VAL A 87 -0.27 23.77 2.96
C VAL A 87 -0.29 24.92 3.97
N ILE A 88 0.89 25.31 4.47
CA ILE A 88 1.07 26.43 5.42
C ILE A 88 1.69 27.65 4.75
N ALA A 89 2.36 27.48 3.60
CA ALA A 89 2.78 28.55 2.72
C ALA A 89 2.80 28.07 1.28
N SER A 90 2.45 28.93 0.31
CA SER A 90 2.43 28.61 -1.11
C SER A 90 3.07 29.73 -1.93
N ARG A 91 3.89 29.32 -2.91
CA ARG A 91 4.39 30.17 -4.00
C ARG A 91 4.14 29.52 -5.36
N ALA A 92 3.04 28.77 -5.45
CA ALA A 92 2.61 28.06 -6.65
C ALA A 92 1.13 28.34 -6.94
N ASP A 93 0.79 28.51 -8.21
CA ASP A 93 -0.59 28.67 -8.64
C ASP A 93 -1.38 27.38 -8.44
N GLY A 94 -2.66 27.51 -8.09
CA GLY A 94 -3.57 26.37 -7.90
C GLY A 94 -3.48 25.70 -6.50
N PHE A 95 -2.69 26.25 -5.57
CA PHE A 95 -2.58 25.75 -4.20
C PHE A 95 -2.71 26.91 -3.21
N ALA A 96 -3.70 26.85 -2.34
CA ALA A 96 -3.96 27.82 -1.29
C ALA A 96 -3.41 27.35 0.07
N VAL A 97 -3.06 28.30 0.94
CA VAL A 97 -2.82 28.01 2.35
C VAL A 97 -4.09 27.43 2.97
N GLY A 98 -3.97 26.29 3.63
CA GLY A 98 -5.09 25.53 4.19
C GLY A 98 -5.49 24.31 3.38
N ASP A 99 -5.12 24.22 2.09
CA ASP A 99 -5.37 23.03 1.28
C ASP A 99 -4.65 21.81 1.86
N PHE A 100 -5.27 20.64 1.74
CA PHE A 100 -4.58 19.38 1.95
C PHE A 100 -4.03 18.86 0.64
N VAL A 101 -2.75 18.45 0.67
CA VAL A 101 -2.07 17.92 -0.51
C VAL A 101 -1.41 16.58 -0.23
N ARG A 102 -1.55 15.66 -1.19
CA ARG A 102 -0.79 14.42 -1.24
C ARG A 102 0.50 14.66 -2.01
N HIS A 103 1.62 14.20 -1.47
CA HIS A 103 2.95 14.31 -2.06
C HIS A 103 3.85 13.13 -1.65
N ARG A 104 5.18 13.17 -1.95
CA ARG A 104 6.09 12.06 -1.67
C ARG A 104 7.16 12.35 -0.62
N LEU A 105 7.09 13.47 0.07
CA LEU A 105 8.06 13.86 1.09
C LEU A 105 7.55 13.60 2.51
N GLY A 106 7.15 12.34 2.79
CA GLY A 106 6.91 11.84 4.14
C GLY A 106 8.21 11.66 4.95
N TRP A 107 8.12 10.99 6.10
CA TRP A 107 9.22 10.76 7.04
C TRP A 107 9.81 12.05 7.63
N ARG A 108 9.02 13.10 7.71
CA ARG A 108 9.32 14.39 8.31
C ARG A 108 8.06 15.15 8.71
N ASP A 109 8.20 16.10 9.64
CA ASP A 109 7.04 16.91 10.06
C ASP A 109 6.67 17.97 9.02
N TYR A 110 7.66 18.62 8.41
CA TYR A 110 7.46 19.67 7.40
C TYR A 110 8.26 19.38 6.14
N ALA A 111 7.70 19.71 5.00
CA ALA A 111 8.32 19.49 3.70
C ALA A 111 8.14 20.70 2.77
N VAL A 112 9.22 21.13 2.11
CA VAL A 112 9.13 21.99 0.92
C VAL A 112 8.90 21.09 -0.28
N VAL A 113 7.76 21.23 -0.93
CA VAL A 113 7.26 20.34 -1.98
C VAL A 113 7.14 21.11 -3.29
N ASP A 114 7.69 20.57 -4.38
CA ASP A 114 7.42 21.10 -5.71
C ASP A 114 5.94 20.86 -6.08
N ALA A 115 5.25 21.89 -6.50
CA ALA A 115 3.82 21.85 -6.84
C ALA A 115 3.48 20.78 -7.90
N ALA A 116 4.39 20.54 -8.86
CA ALA A 116 4.25 19.49 -9.87
C ALA A 116 4.21 18.07 -9.28
N GLY A 117 4.71 17.89 -8.05
CA GLY A 117 4.69 16.63 -7.29
C GLY A 117 3.58 16.54 -6.26
N ALA A 118 2.71 17.56 -6.17
CA ALA A 118 1.62 17.64 -5.23
C ALA A 118 0.25 17.47 -5.92
N THR A 119 -0.70 16.88 -5.21
CA THR A 119 -2.10 16.76 -5.65
C THR A 119 -3.00 17.19 -4.52
N VAL A 120 -3.91 18.13 -4.76
CA VAL A 120 -4.92 18.52 -3.78
C VAL A 120 -5.83 17.34 -3.49
N VAL A 121 -6.15 17.11 -2.23
CA VAL A 121 -7.10 16.10 -1.77
C VAL A 121 -8.25 16.78 -1.05
N ASP A 122 -9.45 16.24 -1.24
CA ASP A 122 -10.66 16.77 -0.63
C ASP A 122 -11.02 15.98 0.65
N PRO A 123 -10.84 16.56 1.85
CA PRO A 123 -11.15 15.89 3.11
C PRO A 123 -12.66 15.69 3.32
N VAL A 124 -13.52 16.42 2.57
CA VAL A 124 -14.98 16.25 2.63
C VAL A 124 -15.40 15.00 1.86
N LEU A 125 -14.70 14.68 0.76
CA LEU A 125 -14.99 13.49 -0.04
C LEU A 125 -14.65 12.21 0.73
N ALA A 126 -13.51 12.18 1.44
CA ALA A 126 -13.10 11.06 2.26
C ALA A 126 -12.10 11.51 3.34
N PRO A 127 -12.03 10.81 4.50
CA PRO A 127 -11.01 11.06 5.52
C PRO A 127 -9.59 11.03 4.94
N LEU A 128 -8.70 11.91 5.43
CA LEU A 128 -7.33 12.04 4.92
C LEU A 128 -6.57 10.71 4.82
N PRO A 129 -6.64 9.79 5.79
CA PRO A 129 -5.98 8.48 5.69
C PRO A 129 -6.39 7.67 4.46
N SER A 130 -7.62 7.81 3.98
CA SER A 130 -8.13 7.09 2.81
C SER A 130 -7.37 7.44 1.53
N TRP A 131 -6.85 8.67 1.43
CA TRP A 131 -6.08 9.16 0.29
C TRP A 131 -4.65 8.60 0.22
N LEU A 132 -4.15 7.98 1.31
CA LEU A 132 -2.92 7.20 1.33
C LEU A 132 -3.16 5.69 1.17
N GLY A 133 -4.40 5.27 1.36
CA GLY A 133 -4.86 3.88 1.29
C GLY A 133 -5.71 3.60 0.06
N VAL A 134 -7.00 3.46 0.30
CA VAL A 134 -8.01 3.00 -0.68
C VAL A 134 -8.20 3.96 -1.87
N LEU A 135 -8.11 5.26 -1.68
CA LEU A 135 -8.10 6.28 -2.76
C LEU A 135 -6.68 6.62 -3.22
N GLY A 136 -5.66 6.06 -2.57
CA GLY A 136 -4.25 6.27 -2.88
C GLY A 136 -3.66 5.19 -3.78
N GLN A 137 -2.33 5.07 -3.68
CA GLN A 137 -1.55 4.14 -4.49
C GLN A 137 -1.95 2.67 -4.26
N THR A 138 -2.26 2.27 -3.01
CA THR A 138 -2.58 0.87 -2.69
C THR A 138 -3.92 0.43 -3.25
N GLY A 139 -4.94 1.28 -3.19
CA GLY A 139 -6.23 1.01 -3.83
C GLY A 139 -6.13 0.98 -5.34
N PHE A 140 -5.38 1.91 -5.92
CA PHE A 140 -5.14 1.93 -7.37
C PHE A 140 -4.34 0.71 -7.84
N THR A 141 -3.38 0.23 -7.03
CA THR A 141 -2.66 -1.02 -7.31
C THR A 141 -3.62 -2.22 -7.33
N ALA A 142 -4.52 -2.32 -6.36
CA ALA A 142 -5.54 -3.38 -6.32
C ALA A 142 -6.45 -3.34 -7.56
N TYR A 143 -6.95 -2.14 -7.92
CA TYR A 143 -7.82 -1.94 -9.07
C TYR A 143 -7.13 -2.27 -10.40
N ALA A 144 -5.97 -1.67 -10.65
CA ALA A 144 -5.21 -1.91 -11.88
C ALA A 144 -4.76 -3.38 -12.01
N GLY A 145 -4.33 -3.98 -10.89
CA GLY A 145 -3.95 -5.38 -10.84
C GLY A 145 -5.09 -6.32 -11.21
N LEU A 146 -6.31 -6.10 -10.69
CA LEU A 146 -7.49 -6.87 -11.08
C LEU A 146 -7.90 -6.64 -12.53
N ARG A 147 -7.95 -5.38 -12.99
CA ARG A 147 -8.47 -5.00 -14.32
C ARG A 147 -7.49 -5.32 -15.45
N ARG A 148 -6.17 -5.13 -15.26
CA ARG A 148 -5.17 -5.28 -16.33
C ARG A 148 -4.34 -6.55 -16.22
N ALA A 149 -3.80 -6.84 -15.04
CA ALA A 149 -2.98 -8.03 -14.87
C ALA A 149 -3.81 -9.28 -14.70
N GLY A 150 -4.85 -9.22 -13.86
CA GLY A 150 -5.75 -10.32 -13.56
C GLY A 150 -6.83 -10.55 -14.62
N ASP A 151 -7.15 -9.54 -15.41
CA ASP A 151 -8.25 -9.61 -16.39
C ASP A 151 -9.52 -10.23 -15.76
N ILE A 152 -9.93 -9.64 -14.61
CA ILE A 152 -11.04 -10.14 -13.80
C ILE A 152 -12.34 -10.19 -14.61
N ARG A 153 -13.09 -11.26 -14.44
CA ARG A 153 -14.34 -11.53 -15.18
C ARG A 153 -15.49 -11.82 -14.23
N PRO A 154 -16.72 -11.47 -14.61
CA PRO A 154 -17.90 -11.88 -13.86
C PRO A 154 -17.94 -13.42 -13.70
N GLY A 155 -18.21 -13.85 -12.47
CA GLY A 155 -18.26 -15.28 -12.13
C GLY A 155 -16.94 -15.89 -11.69
N ASP A 156 -15.81 -15.18 -11.76
CA ASP A 156 -14.50 -15.69 -11.29
C ASP A 156 -14.53 -16.08 -9.81
N VAL A 157 -13.84 -17.17 -9.48
CA VAL A 157 -13.41 -17.52 -8.12
C VAL A 157 -12.01 -16.93 -7.93
N VAL A 158 -11.89 -15.97 -7.01
CA VAL A 158 -10.67 -15.18 -6.81
C VAL A 158 -9.99 -15.55 -5.49
N PHE A 159 -8.70 -15.84 -5.54
CA PHE A 159 -7.86 -15.96 -4.35
C PHE A 159 -6.94 -14.75 -4.22
N VAL A 160 -6.81 -14.21 -3.00
CA VAL A 160 -5.97 -13.05 -2.68
C VAL A 160 -5.02 -13.41 -1.55
N SER A 161 -3.72 -13.32 -1.75
CA SER A 161 -2.75 -13.50 -0.67
C SER A 161 -2.48 -12.18 0.07
N ALA A 162 -2.01 -12.28 1.34
CA ALA A 162 -1.89 -11.15 2.26
C ALA A 162 -3.17 -10.29 2.30
N ALA A 163 -4.32 -10.96 2.34
CA ALA A 163 -5.64 -10.35 2.18
C ALA A 163 -6.01 -9.37 3.30
N ALA A 164 -5.39 -9.46 4.48
CA ALA A 164 -5.57 -8.45 5.55
C ALA A 164 -4.63 -7.23 5.41
N GLY A 165 -3.77 -7.19 4.39
CA GLY A 165 -2.84 -6.08 4.13
C GLY A 165 -3.47 -4.93 3.33
N ALA A 166 -2.69 -3.87 3.09
CA ALA A 166 -3.18 -2.64 2.46
C ALA A 166 -3.74 -2.83 1.05
N VAL A 167 -3.08 -3.62 0.20
CA VAL A 167 -3.55 -3.93 -1.17
C VAL A 167 -4.56 -5.07 -1.14
N GLY A 168 -4.25 -6.15 -0.40
CA GLY A 168 -5.07 -7.37 -0.40
C GLY A 168 -6.48 -7.15 0.12
N SER A 169 -6.65 -6.35 1.20
CA SER A 169 -7.97 -6.04 1.77
C SER A 169 -8.89 -5.28 0.80
N ILE A 170 -8.28 -4.46 -0.04
CA ILE A 170 -8.99 -3.72 -1.08
C ILE A 170 -9.23 -4.62 -2.30
N ALA A 171 -8.22 -5.40 -2.71
CA ALA A 171 -8.31 -6.28 -3.88
C ALA A 171 -9.46 -7.30 -3.75
N GLY A 172 -9.64 -7.91 -2.57
CA GLY A 172 -10.75 -8.84 -2.38
C GLY A 172 -12.12 -8.19 -2.49
N GLN A 173 -12.32 -7.04 -1.84
CA GLN A 173 -13.57 -6.28 -1.95
C GLN A 173 -13.82 -5.81 -3.39
N LEU A 174 -12.80 -5.26 -4.05
CA LEU A 174 -12.91 -4.85 -5.45
C LEU A 174 -13.20 -6.04 -6.37
N ALA A 175 -12.63 -7.22 -6.12
CA ALA A 175 -12.95 -8.42 -6.89
C ALA A 175 -14.45 -8.73 -6.82
N ARG A 176 -15.06 -8.64 -5.63
CA ARG A 176 -16.51 -8.80 -5.44
C ARG A 176 -17.29 -7.74 -6.23
N LEU A 177 -16.94 -6.47 -6.08
CA LEU A 177 -17.60 -5.36 -6.76
C LEU A 177 -17.44 -5.38 -8.29
N LEU A 178 -16.39 -6.04 -8.78
CA LEU A 178 -16.14 -6.27 -10.21
C LEU A 178 -16.76 -7.58 -10.74
N GLY A 179 -17.55 -8.28 -9.91
CA GLY A 179 -18.37 -9.42 -10.33
C GLY A 179 -17.82 -10.80 -10.02
N ALA A 180 -16.78 -10.94 -9.19
CA ALA A 180 -16.34 -12.26 -8.72
C ALA A 180 -17.49 -12.99 -8.00
N SER A 181 -17.66 -14.27 -8.30
CA SER A 181 -18.68 -15.10 -7.65
C SER A 181 -18.26 -15.56 -6.25
N ARG A 182 -16.96 -15.70 -6.02
CA ARG A 182 -16.38 -16.10 -4.74
C ARG A 182 -15.03 -15.43 -4.56
N VAL A 183 -14.75 -14.96 -3.33
CA VAL A 183 -13.49 -14.32 -2.95
C VAL A 183 -12.92 -15.00 -1.72
N ILE A 184 -11.72 -15.56 -1.87
CA ILE A 184 -10.99 -16.29 -0.84
C ILE A 184 -9.74 -15.48 -0.49
N GLY A 185 -9.45 -15.29 0.80
CA GLY A 185 -8.27 -14.56 1.24
C GLY A 185 -7.37 -15.39 2.14
N SER A 186 -6.05 -15.19 2.08
CA SER A 186 -5.14 -15.71 3.11
C SER A 186 -4.54 -14.60 3.95
N ALA A 187 -4.46 -14.84 5.27
CA ALA A 187 -3.86 -13.93 6.23
C ALA A 187 -3.09 -14.72 7.30
N GLY A 188 -2.26 -14.05 8.08
CA GLY A 188 -1.47 -14.70 9.13
C GLY A 188 -2.18 -14.65 10.49
N GLY A 189 -2.68 -15.79 10.93
CA GLY A 189 -3.36 -15.98 12.20
C GLY A 189 -4.89 -15.97 12.09
N ALA A 190 -5.53 -16.74 12.95
CA ALA A 190 -6.98 -16.96 12.95
C ALA A 190 -7.81 -15.66 13.09
N GLU A 191 -7.32 -14.68 13.84
CA GLU A 191 -8.00 -13.38 14.02
C GLU A 191 -8.11 -12.63 12.69
N LYS A 192 -6.99 -12.50 11.97
CA LYS A 192 -6.99 -11.83 10.65
C LYS A 192 -7.79 -12.57 9.61
N SER A 193 -7.75 -13.91 9.64
CA SER A 193 -8.53 -14.73 8.71
C SER A 193 -10.03 -14.57 8.95
N ARG A 194 -10.48 -14.48 10.20
CA ARG A 194 -11.88 -14.17 10.53
C ARG A 194 -12.27 -12.77 10.11
N LEU A 195 -11.42 -11.77 10.34
CA LEU A 195 -11.67 -10.39 9.93
C LEU A 195 -11.95 -10.27 8.42
N LEU A 196 -11.32 -11.09 7.57
CA LEU A 196 -11.59 -11.10 6.14
C LEU A 196 -13.07 -11.38 5.85
N VAL A 197 -13.65 -12.33 6.56
CA VAL A 197 -15.05 -12.73 6.39
C VAL A 197 -15.99 -11.74 7.08
N ASP A 198 -15.73 -11.46 8.36
CA ASP A 198 -16.65 -10.71 9.20
C ASP A 198 -16.74 -9.22 8.85
N GLU A 199 -15.64 -8.64 8.34
CA GLU A 199 -15.56 -7.20 8.14
C GLU A 199 -15.23 -6.76 6.70
N LEU A 200 -14.61 -7.64 5.88
CA LEU A 200 -14.16 -7.30 4.53
C LEU A 200 -14.92 -8.01 3.42
N GLY A 201 -15.94 -8.81 3.75
CA GLY A 201 -16.83 -9.42 2.78
C GLY A 201 -16.20 -10.52 1.92
N PHE A 202 -15.12 -11.16 2.37
CA PHE A 202 -14.61 -12.38 1.76
C PHE A 202 -15.53 -13.55 2.10
N ASP A 203 -15.62 -14.53 1.22
CA ASP A 203 -16.39 -15.76 1.50
C ASP A 203 -15.63 -16.70 2.41
N GLU A 204 -14.28 -16.71 2.33
CA GLU A 204 -13.40 -17.56 3.14
C GLU A 204 -12.11 -16.84 3.51
N GLY A 205 -11.68 -17.02 4.75
CA GLY A 205 -10.41 -16.53 5.30
C GLY A 205 -9.51 -17.68 5.74
N ILE A 206 -8.38 -17.88 5.07
CA ILE A 206 -7.42 -18.94 5.33
C ILE A 206 -6.31 -18.42 6.24
N ASP A 207 -6.11 -19.05 7.39
CA ASP A 207 -4.87 -18.88 8.16
C ASP A 207 -3.76 -19.71 7.49
N TYR A 208 -2.88 -19.04 6.71
CA TYR A 208 -1.83 -19.74 6.00
C TYR A 208 -0.82 -20.45 6.92
N ARG A 209 -0.74 -20.04 8.19
CA ARG A 209 0.15 -20.67 9.19
C ARG A 209 -0.38 -22.02 9.68
N ALA A 210 -1.69 -22.23 9.53
CA ALA A 210 -2.33 -23.49 9.91
C ALA A 210 -2.40 -24.52 8.75
N GLY A 211 -2.09 -24.08 7.52
CA GLY A 211 -2.10 -24.97 6.35
C GLY A 211 -2.71 -24.26 5.14
N LEU A 212 -1.85 -23.70 4.28
CA LEU A 212 -2.31 -22.91 3.13
C LEU A 212 -2.91 -23.78 2.01
N ALA A 213 -2.22 -24.84 1.63
CA ALA A 213 -2.62 -25.66 0.47
C ALA A 213 -3.94 -26.41 0.75
N GLU A 214 -4.04 -27.00 1.92
CA GLU A 214 -5.25 -27.70 2.40
C GLU A 214 -6.41 -26.73 2.56
N GLY A 215 -6.16 -25.54 3.16
CA GLY A 215 -7.16 -24.50 3.31
C GLY A 215 -7.69 -24.01 1.97
N LEU A 216 -6.81 -23.79 0.99
CA LEU A 216 -7.21 -23.35 -0.35
C LEU A 216 -7.98 -24.45 -1.11
N ALA A 217 -7.56 -25.71 -0.99
CA ALA A 217 -8.28 -26.82 -1.60
C ALA A 217 -9.69 -27.00 -1.00
N ALA A 218 -9.84 -26.81 0.31
CA ALA A 218 -11.15 -26.86 0.97
C ALA A 218 -12.04 -25.66 0.59
N ALA A 219 -11.47 -24.44 0.51
CA ALA A 219 -12.19 -23.21 0.15
C ALA A 219 -12.59 -23.18 -1.33
N ALA A 220 -11.84 -23.83 -2.22
CA ALA A 220 -12.10 -23.88 -3.65
C ALA A 220 -11.94 -25.32 -4.21
N PRO A 221 -12.86 -26.23 -3.88
CA PRO A 221 -12.75 -27.64 -4.31
C PRO A 221 -12.76 -27.79 -5.84
N ASP A 222 -13.44 -26.90 -6.55
CA ASP A 222 -13.46 -26.86 -8.02
C ASP A 222 -12.35 -25.99 -8.62
N GLY A 223 -11.46 -25.42 -7.79
CA GLY A 223 -10.37 -24.55 -8.19
C GLY A 223 -10.72 -23.07 -8.28
N ILE A 224 -9.70 -22.25 -8.54
CA ILE A 224 -9.78 -20.79 -8.68
C ILE A 224 -9.53 -20.35 -10.12
N ASP A 225 -10.09 -19.20 -10.51
CA ASP A 225 -9.93 -18.62 -11.85
C ASP A 225 -8.86 -17.53 -11.88
N LEU A 226 -8.71 -16.79 -10.77
CA LEU A 226 -7.77 -15.69 -10.62
C LEU A 226 -7.06 -15.73 -9.26
N TYR A 227 -5.75 -15.62 -9.29
CA TYR A 227 -4.95 -15.37 -8.11
C TYR A 227 -4.34 -13.97 -8.14
N PHE A 228 -4.61 -13.17 -7.10
CA PHE A 228 -3.98 -11.87 -6.86
C PHE A 228 -2.82 -12.07 -5.88
N ASP A 229 -1.59 -12.05 -6.40
CA ASP A 229 -0.39 -12.40 -5.65
C ASP A 229 0.32 -11.20 -5.05
N ASN A 230 0.32 -11.10 -3.71
CA ASN A 230 1.10 -10.13 -2.94
C ASN A 230 2.33 -10.78 -2.25
N VAL A 231 2.45 -12.12 -2.28
CA VAL A 231 3.38 -12.86 -1.41
C VAL A 231 4.45 -13.63 -2.18
N GLY A 232 4.08 -14.30 -3.28
CA GLY A 232 4.98 -15.23 -3.97
C GLY A 232 5.21 -16.51 -3.16
N GLY A 233 6.37 -17.18 -3.36
CA GLY A 233 6.78 -18.35 -2.60
C GLY A 233 5.72 -19.45 -2.53
N ASP A 234 5.49 -20.00 -1.35
CA ASP A 234 4.53 -21.09 -1.11
C ASP A 234 3.09 -20.71 -1.49
N HIS A 235 2.72 -19.42 -1.40
CA HIS A 235 1.40 -18.96 -1.84
C HIS A 235 1.23 -19.10 -3.35
N LEU A 236 2.26 -18.75 -4.11
CA LEU A 236 2.23 -18.93 -5.57
C LEU A 236 2.18 -20.41 -5.93
N VAL A 237 2.96 -21.26 -5.25
CA VAL A 237 2.93 -22.71 -5.46
C VAL A 237 1.54 -23.28 -5.21
N ALA A 238 0.93 -22.99 -4.05
CA ALA A 238 -0.41 -23.44 -3.71
C ALA A 238 -1.44 -22.97 -4.76
N ALA A 239 -1.36 -21.72 -5.20
CA ALA A 239 -2.25 -21.17 -6.21
C ALA A 239 -2.09 -21.86 -7.58
N LEU A 240 -0.85 -22.17 -8.01
CA LEU A 240 -0.60 -22.90 -9.26
C LEU A 240 -1.30 -24.26 -9.30
N TYR A 241 -1.38 -24.94 -8.15
CA TYR A 241 -2.13 -26.20 -8.04
C TYR A 241 -3.64 -25.99 -8.00
N ALA A 242 -4.13 -24.93 -7.35
CA ALA A 242 -5.56 -24.65 -7.25
C ALA A 242 -6.15 -24.00 -8.51
N LEU A 243 -5.34 -23.36 -9.38
CA LEU A 243 -5.83 -22.71 -10.59
C LEU A 243 -6.45 -23.72 -11.56
N ARG A 244 -7.59 -23.34 -12.12
CA ARG A 244 -8.26 -24.03 -13.23
C ARG A 244 -7.47 -23.87 -14.54
N PRO A 245 -7.71 -24.70 -15.56
CA PRO A 245 -7.19 -24.45 -16.91
C PRO A 245 -7.52 -23.03 -17.39
N HIS A 246 -6.54 -22.34 -17.97
CA HIS A 246 -6.61 -20.93 -18.40
C HIS A 246 -6.76 -19.93 -17.26
N GLY A 247 -6.48 -20.33 -16.01
CA GLY A 247 -6.45 -19.43 -14.87
C GLY A 247 -5.38 -18.34 -15.00
N ARG A 248 -5.53 -17.29 -14.22
CA ARG A 248 -4.70 -16.07 -14.31
C ARG A 248 -4.08 -15.74 -12.97
N VAL A 249 -2.86 -15.20 -13.02
CA VAL A 249 -2.13 -14.70 -11.85
C VAL A 249 -1.73 -13.25 -12.09
N ALA A 250 -2.20 -12.34 -11.24
CA ALA A 250 -1.74 -10.97 -11.17
C ALA A 250 -0.59 -10.90 -10.16
N LEU A 251 0.65 -10.81 -10.63
CA LEU A 251 1.84 -10.72 -9.79
C LEU A 251 2.02 -9.27 -9.33
N CYS A 252 1.49 -8.95 -8.16
CA CYS A 252 1.52 -7.60 -7.57
C CYS A 252 2.77 -7.37 -6.72
N GLY A 253 3.20 -8.38 -5.96
CA GLY A 253 4.33 -8.29 -5.06
C GLY A 253 4.80 -9.66 -4.60
N MET A 254 6.02 -9.70 -4.04
CA MET A 254 6.64 -10.93 -3.55
C MET A 254 7.25 -10.68 -2.17
N ILE A 255 6.39 -10.35 -1.18
CA ILE A 255 6.87 -9.96 0.16
C ILE A 255 7.67 -11.09 0.84
N SER A 256 7.42 -12.35 0.50
CA SER A 256 8.19 -13.50 1.00
C SER A 256 9.67 -13.46 0.61
N THR A 257 10.04 -12.77 -0.46
CA THR A 257 11.44 -12.68 -0.93
C THR A 257 12.14 -11.41 -0.43
N MET A 258 11.43 -10.50 0.24
CA MET A 258 12.01 -9.22 0.66
C MET A 258 13.01 -9.32 1.81
N GLU A 259 13.05 -10.43 2.54
CA GLU A 259 13.98 -10.61 3.65
C GLU A 259 15.34 -11.11 3.18
N ASP A 260 15.36 -12.00 2.21
CA ASP A 260 16.58 -12.54 1.61
C ASP A 260 16.31 -13.02 0.16
N ALA A 261 16.47 -12.11 -0.77
CA ALA A 261 16.28 -12.40 -2.20
C ALA A 261 17.32 -13.41 -2.73
N SER A 262 18.48 -13.52 -2.08
CA SER A 262 19.55 -14.43 -2.51
C SER A 262 19.29 -15.89 -2.14
N SER A 263 18.48 -16.12 -1.09
CA SER A 263 18.09 -17.47 -0.63
C SER A 263 16.72 -17.90 -1.16
N ALA A 264 16.00 -17.01 -1.87
CA ALA A 264 14.68 -17.35 -2.40
C ALA A 264 14.82 -18.49 -3.43
N PRO A 265 14.23 -19.67 -3.19
CA PRO A 265 14.21 -20.71 -4.21
C PRO A 265 13.46 -20.17 -5.44
N GLY A 266 13.97 -20.49 -6.64
CA GLY A 266 13.25 -20.17 -7.88
C GLY A 266 11.81 -20.72 -7.82
N VAL A 267 10.94 -20.17 -8.67
CA VAL A 267 9.53 -20.62 -8.71
C VAL A 267 9.49 -22.11 -9.05
N GLN A 268 9.16 -22.91 -8.05
CA GLN A 268 9.00 -24.35 -8.23
C GLN A 268 7.62 -24.63 -8.87
N HIS A 269 7.48 -25.80 -9.48
CA HIS A 269 6.21 -26.28 -10.03
C HIS A 269 5.64 -25.46 -11.19
N LEU A 270 6.43 -24.64 -11.90
CA LEU A 270 5.99 -23.90 -13.09
C LEU A 270 5.43 -24.80 -14.20
N ILE A 271 5.70 -26.10 -14.15
CA ILE A 271 5.06 -27.06 -15.06
C ILE A 271 3.53 -26.99 -15.03
N GLN A 272 2.93 -26.60 -13.90
CA GLN A 272 1.49 -26.38 -13.80
C GLN A 272 1.00 -25.27 -14.74
N ALA A 273 1.82 -24.23 -14.96
CA ALA A 273 1.47 -23.18 -15.91
C ALA A 273 1.39 -23.71 -17.34
N VAL A 274 2.26 -24.66 -17.72
CA VAL A 274 2.19 -25.32 -19.02
C VAL A 274 0.96 -26.23 -19.12
N LEU A 275 0.78 -27.12 -18.13
CA LEU A 275 -0.30 -28.10 -18.15
C LEU A 275 -1.70 -27.46 -18.17
N LYS A 276 -1.86 -26.36 -17.45
CA LYS A 276 -3.11 -25.62 -17.33
C LYS A 276 -3.20 -24.40 -18.26
N ARG A 277 -2.16 -24.10 -19.07
CA ARG A 277 -2.10 -22.91 -19.95
C ARG A 277 -2.39 -21.63 -19.19
N LEU A 278 -1.74 -21.44 -18.02
CA LEU A 278 -1.96 -20.30 -17.15
C LEU A 278 -1.34 -19.03 -17.73
N VAL A 279 -1.89 -17.89 -17.37
CA VAL A 279 -1.34 -16.58 -17.66
C VAL A 279 -0.82 -15.96 -16.37
N LEU A 280 0.50 -15.76 -16.26
CA LEU A 280 1.13 -15.07 -15.16
C LEU A 280 1.58 -13.69 -15.66
N ARG A 281 1.07 -12.61 -15.06
CA ARG A 281 1.36 -11.24 -15.49
C ARG A 281 1.82 -10.37 -14.33
N GLY A 282 3.08 -9.89 -14.42
CA GLY A 282 3.59 -8.83 -13.57
C GLY A 282 3.09 -7.46 -14.05
N PHE A 283 2.96 -6.51 -13.15
CA PHE A 283 2.59 -5.14 -13.49
C PHE A 283 3.20 -4.12 -12.51
N ILE A 284 3.40 -2.92 -13.01
CA ILE A 284 3.69 -1.74 -12.20
C ILE A 284 2.54 -0.77 -12.39
N VAL A 285 1.92 -0.37 -11.29
CA VAL A 285 0.67 0.42 -11.34
C VAL A 285 0.81 1.76 -12.07
N ARG A 286 2.01 2.35 -12.11
CA ARG A 286 2.29 3.60 -12.86
C ARG A 286 2.11 3.46 -14.37
N ASP A 287 2.19 2.25 -14.90
CA ASP A 287 2.00 1.99 -16.34
C ASP A 287 0.51 2.00 -16.74
N HIS A 288 -0.38 2.20 -15.75
CA HIS A 288 -1.84 2.10 -15.91
C HIS A 288 -2.59 3.36 -15.47
N GLU A 289 -1.94 4.52 -15.54
CA GLU A 289 -2.55 5.82 -15.14
C GLU A 289 -3.78 6.18 -15.98
N ASP A 290 -3.96 5.56 -17.13
CA ASP A 290 -5.18 5.64 -17.95
C ASP A 290 -6.43 5.16 -17.21
N LEU A 291 -6.29 4.26 -16.22
CA LEU A 291 -7.41 3.78 -15.40
C LEU A 291 -7.73 4.71 -14.21
N ARG A 292 -6.88 5.66 -13.88
CA ARG A 292 -7.04 6.47 -12.67
C ARG A 292 -8.36 7.23 -12.60
N PRO A 293 -8.87 7.91 -13.65
CA PRO A 293 -10.15 8.62 -13.56
C PRO A 293 -11.33 7.68 -13.27
N GLU A 294 -11.34 6.48 -13.88
CA GLU A 294 -12.37 5.48 -13.65
C GLU A 294 -12.28 4.93 -12.21
N PHE A 295 -11.07 4.60 -11.75
CA PHE A 295 -10.79 4.15 -10.40
C PHE A 295 -11.28 5.16 -9.36
N GLU A 296 -10.89 6.42 -9.44
CA GLU A 296 -11.25 7.44 -8.48
C GLU A 296 -12.77 7.62 -8.38
N LYS A 297 -13.45 7.65 -9.53
CA LYS A 297 -14.90 7.77 -9.58
C LYS A 297 -15.62 6.58 -8.95
N GLN A 298 -15.22 5.36 -9.30
CA GLN A 298 -15.89 4.14 -8.81
C GLN A 298 -15.60 3.93 -7.33
N VAL A 299 -14.34 4.03 -6.91
CA VAL A 299 -13.94 3.77 -5.53
C VAL A 299 -14.48 4.81 -4.57
N ALA A 300 -14.50 6.09 -4.95
CA ALA A 300 -15.14 7.14 -4.14
C ALA A 300 -16.64 6.86 -3.95
N ASN A 301 -17.33 6.38 -5.01
CA ASN A 301 -18.73 6.00 -4.89
C ASN A 301 -18.92 4.82 -3.93
N TRP A 302 -18.16 3.73 -4.07
CA TRP A 302 -18.29 2.55 -3.22
C TRP A 302 -17.93 2.84 -1.74
N LEU A 303 -16.99 3.74 -1.49
CA LEU A 303 -16.71 4.22 -0.13
C LEU A 303 -17.91 4.99 0.45
N ARG A 304 -18.49 5.91 -0.34
CA ARG A 304 -19.61 6.73 0.08
C ARG A 304 -20.88 5.89 0.35
N THR A 305 -21.11 4.82 -0.40
CA THR A 305 -22.25 3.90 -0.24
C THR A 305 -22.01 2.83 0.84
N GLY A 306 -20.78 2.71 1.35
CA GLY A 306 -20.40 1.68 2.32
C GLY A 306 -20.19 0.29 1.72
N GLU A 307 -20.18 0.17 0.39
CA GLU A 307 -19.90 -1.08 -0.31
C GLU A 307 -18.41 -1.46 -0.24
N LEU A 308 -17.53 -0.49 -0.01
CA LEU A 308 -16.09 -0.67 0.18
C LEU A 308 -15.68 -0.11 1.53
N VAL A 309 -14.98 -0.93 2.32
CA VAL A 309 -14.49 -0.57 3.65
C VAL A 309 -12.97 -0.38 3.60
N SER A 310 -12.49 0.73 4.16
CA SER A 310 -11.05 1.02 4.29
C SER A 310 -10.57 0.75 5.71
N LYS A 311 -9.62 -0.17 5.86
CA LYS A 311 -8.96 -0.47 7.15
C LYS A 311 -7.56 0.13 7.19
N GLN A 312 -7.22 0.67 8.36
CA GLN A 312 -5.91 1.29 8.59
C GLN A 312 -5.41 0.95 9.99
N THR A 313 -4.09 0.77 10.08
CA THR A 313 -3.37 0.74 11.35
C THR A 313 -2.58 2.05 11.43
N VAL A 314 -2.88 2.87 12.42
CA VAL A 314 -2.26 4.19 12.60
C VAL A 314 -1.38 4.15 13.85
N MET A 315 -0.14 4.58 13.71
CA MET A 315 0.77 4.86 14.83
C MET A 315 0.97 6.38 14.94
N ASP A 316 1.05 6.90 16.15
CA ASP A 316 1.21 8.32 16.40
C ASP A 316 2.69 8.69 16.54
N GLY A 317 3.07 9.85 15.97
CA GLY A 317 4.37 10.47 16.12
C GLY A 317 5.44 9.95 15.15
N LEU A 318 6.25 10.86 14.62
CA LEU A 318 7.36 10.56 13.72
C LEU A 318 8.41 9.65 14.36
N GLU A 319 8.58 9.74 15.68
CA GLU A 319 9.47 8.89 16.48
C GLU A 319 9.10 7.41 16.42
N ASN A 320 7.85 7.07 16.13
CA ASN A 320 7.34 5.72 15.98
C ASN A 320 7.31 5.22 14.51
N ALA A 321 7.71 6.06 13.56
CA ALA A 321 7.68 5.73 12.13
C ALA A 321 8.54 4.51 11.76
N VAL A 322 9.70 4.38 12.41
CA VAL A 322 10.61 3.23 12.21
C VAL A 322 9.97 1.95 12.74
N ASP A 323 9.29 2.01 13.88
CA ASP A 323 8.59 0.84 14.43
C ASP A 323 7.40 0.44 13.59
N ALA A 324 6.66 1.42 13.06
CA ALA A 324 5.60 1.16 12.09
C ALA A 324 6.14 0.40 10.87
N PHE A 325 7.33 0.78 10.37
CA PHE A 325 7.96 0.10 9.24
C PHE A 325 8.43 -1.32 9.59
N ILE A 326 9.11 -1.51 10.72
CA ILE A 326 9.56 -2.83 11.17
C ILE A 326 8.35 -3.73 11.46
N GLY A 327 7.32 -3.20 12.11
CA GLY A 327 6.06 -3.90 12.39
C GLY A 327 5.33 -4.31 11.10
N LEU A 328 5.29 -3.44 10.11
CA LEU A 328 4.69 -3.74 8.80
C LEU A 328 5.37 -4.96 8.15
N LEU A 329 6.70 -5.03 8.15
CA LEU A 329 7.45 -6.14 7.58
C LEU A 329 7.22 -7.46 8.34
N SER A 330 6.78 -7.38 9.60
CA SER A 330 6.39 -8.54 10.42
C SER A 330 4.89 -8.84 10.37
N GLY A 331 4.13 -8.09 9.57
CA GLY A 331 2.69 -8.27 9.43
C GLY A 331 1.91 -7.80 10.68
N ALA A 332 2.34 -6.78 11.39
CA ALA A 332 1.62 -6.26 12.56
C ALA A 332 0.34 -5.49 12.20
N ASN A 333 0.22 -5.00 10.97
CA ASN A 333 -0.90 -4.19 10.52
C ASN A 333 -2.12 -5.02 10.06
N VAL A 334 -3.27 -4.37 10.15
CA VAL A 334 -4.48 -4.68 9.39
C VAL A 334 -4.75 -3.49 8.47
N GLY A 335 -4.99 -3.76 7.18
CA GLY A 335 -5.13 -2.70 6.19
C GLY A 335 -3.85 -1.89 5.98
N LYS A 336 -4.00 -0.61 5.72
CA LYS A 336 -2.88 0.31 5.44
C LYS A 336 -2.18 0.74 6.72
N MET A 337 -0.84 0.55 6.80
CA MET A 337 -0.02 1.12 7.86
C MET A 337 0.26 2.59 7.56
N LEU A 338 -0.06 3.46 8.51
CA LEU A 338 0.14 4.89 8.47
C LEU A 338 0.80 5.38 9.77
N VAL A 339 1.45 6.55 9.68
CA VAL A 339 1.90 7.30 10.86
C VAL A 339 1.22 8.67 10.83
N ARG A 340 0.54 9.03 11.93
CA ARG A 340 -0.01 10.35 12.15
C ARG A 340 1.08 11.26 12.72
N LEU A 341 1.33 12.37 12.06
CA LEU A 341 2.42 13.31 12.37
C LEU A 341 1.91 14.58 13.05
N SER A 342 0.66 14.94 12.82
CA SER A 342 -0.01 16.08 13.47
C SER A 342 -1.51 15.84 13.59
N ASP A 343 -2.16 16.60 14.47
CA ASP A 343 -3.60 16.54 14.73
C ASP A 343 -4.44 17.39 13.76
N ASP A 344 -3.87 17.77 12.61
CA ASP A 344 -4.56 18.53 11.56
C ASP A 344 -5.60 17.70 10.80
N ASP A 345 -6.35 16.89 11.49
CA ASP A 345 -7.52 16.27 10.89
C ASP A 345 -8.55 17.37 10.61
N ALA A 346 -8.81 17.64 9.33
CA ALA A 346 -9.88 18.51 8.88
C ALA A 346 -11.27 17.90 9.18
N ALA A 347 -11.30 16.98 10.08
CA ALA A 347 -12.49 16.30 10.45
C ALA A 347 -13.00 16.87 11.77
N ALA A 348 -14.05 17.34 11.74
CA ALA A 348 -14.94 17.67 12.83
C ALA A 348 -15.32 19.14 12.81
N SER A 349 -16.02 19.49 11.81
CA SER A 349 -17.07 20.51 11.98
C SER A 349 -18.24 20.17 11.09
#